data_54b0c60f987701e03a2f4176eac0c8c6
#
_entry.id   54b0c60f987701e03a2f4176eac0c8c6
#
_cell.length_a   1.000
_cell.length_b   1.000
_cell.length_c   1.000
_cell.angle_alpha   90.00
_cell.angle_beta   90.00
_cell.angle_gamma   90.00
#
_symmetry.space_group_name_H-M   'P 1'
#
loop_
_entity.id
_entity.type
_entity.pdbx_description
1 polymer ?
#
loop_
_entity_poly.entity_id
_entity_poly.type
_entity_poly.pdbx_seq_one_letter_code
_entity_poly.pdbx_strand_id
1 'polypeptide(L)'
;HNTNTVYGSILWGEDELITTYMNYPQIIHFSGHSHAPINDPRSIHQQHFTSLGTGTLSYFEMDEFDKITGSIPDNKENAAQMLIVEADADNRVRVYPFDVLTGHFFPQVRKIDTPSDISSFTYTAERYKTKVVPYFADDSKLTVSDVTDTSFKIEFDQARIDEDYVDCYDIVLKNADGFVIRHLSIWSEYYFYDMPEKRSYVFTDLEPKTKYTVTVKACGFWNNISENSLDADIKTL
;
A
#
# COMPACT_ATOMS: atom_id res chain seq x y z
N HIS A 1 -15.73 -12.68 0.72
CA HIS A 1 -15.12 -11.43 0.29
C HIS A 1 -16.13 -10.33 0.33
N ASN A 2 -15.65 -9.15 0.61
CA ASN A 2 -16.49 -8.00 0.65
C ASN A 2 -16.31 -7.12 -0.57
N THR A 3 -17.37 -6.45 -0.94
CA THR A 3 -17.35 -5.46 -2.00
C THR A 3 -16.57 -4.23 -1.59
N ASN A 4 -15.74 -3.75 -2.51
CA ASN A 4 -15.08 -2.44 -2.44
C ASN A 4 -14.00 -2.25 -1.35
N THR A 5 -13.52 -3.32 -0.74
CA THR A 5 -12.23 -3.32 -0.04
C THR A 5 -11.12 -3.80 -0.97
N VAL A 6 -9.88 -3.88 -0.50
CA VAL A 6 -8.79 -4.50 -1.26
C VAL A 6 -9.22 -5.88 -1.74
N TYR A 7 -9.12 -6.15 -3.05
CA TYR A 7 -9.61 -7.37 -3.72
C TYR A 7 -11.11 -7.63 -3.60
N GLY A 8 -11.89 -6.63 -3.29
CA GLY A 8 -13.25 -6.73 -2.79
C GLY A 8 -14.35 -6.91 -3.80
N SER A 9 -14.08 -7.33 -5.02
CA SER A 9 -15.14 -7.51 -6.02
C SER A 9 -15.50 -8.96 -6.29
N ILE A 10 -14.90 -9.93 -5.60
CA ILE A 10 -15.20 -11.34 -5.83
C ILE A 10 -16.40 -11.74 -4.97
N LEU A 11 -17.54 -11.78 -5.59
CA LEU A 11 -18.81 -12.16 -4.99
C LEU A 11 -19.05 -13.64 -5.22
N TRP A 12 -19.12 -14.39 -4.15
CA TRP A 12 -19.46 -15.81 -4.17
C TRP A 12 -20.91 -15.99 -3.70
N GLY A 13 -21.87 -15.78 -4.60
CA GLY A 13 -23.29 -15.93 -4.26
C GLY A 13 -23.85 -14.86 -3.32
N GLU A 14 -23.28 -13.66 -3.36
CA GLU A 14 -23.54 -12.61 -2.37
C GLU A 14 -24.49 -11.52 -2.84
N ASP A 15 -25.00 -11.57 -4.07
CA ASP A 15 -25.86 -10.53 -4.63
C ASP A 15 -27.08 -10.23 -3.74
N GLU A 16 -27.70 -11.27 -3.17
CA GLU A 16 -28.83 -11.09 -2.25
C GLU A 16 -28.40 -10.47 -0.93
N LEU A 17 -27.25 -10.86 -0.39
CA LEU A 17 -26.72 -10.31 0.84
C LEU A 17 -26.39 -8.83 0.70
N ILE A 18 -25.69 -8.46 -0.36
CA ILE A 18 -25.33 -7.08 -0.65
C ILE A 18 -26.57 -6.24 -0.90
N THR A 19 -27.50 -6.71 -1.72
CA THR A 19 -28.76 -6.03 -1.97
C THR A 19 -29.53 -5.78 -0.67
N THR A 20 -29.48 -6.72 0.25
CA THR A 20 -30.08 -6.56 1.57
C THR A 20 -29.32 -5.49 2.39
N TYR A 21 -28.00 -5.56 2.43
CA TYR A 21 -27.18 -4.62 3.20
C TYR A 21 -27.28 -3.17 2.72
N MET A 22 -27.46 -2.96 1.42
CA MET A 22 -27.63 -1.62 0.84
C MET A 22 -28.81 -0.83 1.44
N ASN A 23 -29.78 -1.53 2.05
CA ASN A 23 -30.91 -0.89 2.73
C ASN A 23 -30.63 -0.53 4.19
N TYR A 24 -29.46 -0.88 4.71
CA TYR A 24 -29.10 -0.72 6.12
C TYR A 24 -27.71 -0.09 6.25
N PRO A 25 -27.58 1.23 6.08
CA PRO A 25 -26.28 1.92 6.07
C PRO A 25 -25.49 1.75 7.37
N GLN A 26 -26.17 1.47 8.49
CA GLN A 26 -25.53 1.21 9.79
C GLN A 26 -24.76 -0.12 9.86
N ILE A 27 -24.87 -0.98 8.86
CA ILE A 27 -24.12 -2.23 8.83
C ILE A 27 -22.61 -1.94 8.68
N ILE A 28 -21.84 -2.62 9.50
CA ILE A 28 -20.39 -2.72 9.36
C ILE A 28 -20.05 -4.18 9.08
N HIS A 29 -19.66 -4.48 7.87
CA HIS A 29 -19.36 -5.84 7.41
C HIS A 29 -17.86 -6.11 7.47
N PHE A 30 -17.47 -7.13 8.21
CA PHE A 30 -16.11 -7.61 8.31
C PHE A 30 -15.92 -8.84 7.43
N SER A 31 -14.90 -8.83 6.57
CA SER A 31 -14.58 -9.95 5.69
C SER A 31 -13.10 -10.34 5.74
N GLY A 32 -12.83 -11.63 5.73
CA GLY A 32 -11.50 -12.21 5.62
C GLY A 32 -11.19 -12.66 4.19
N HIS A 33 -10.26 -13.59 4.08
CA HIS A 33 -9.85 -14.30 2.86
C HIS A 33 -8.92 -13.54 1.91
N SER A 34 -9.02 -12.22 1.83
CA SER A 34 -8.14 -11.44 0.95
C SER A 34 -6.68 -11.42 1.41
N HIS A 35 -6.43 -11.71 2.68
CA HIS A 35 -5.11 -11.59 3.32
C HIS A 35 -4.43 -10.22 3.12
N ALA A 36 -5.19 -9.22 2.69
CA ALA A 36 -4.67 -7.86 2.52
C ALA A 36 -4.34 -7.23 3.87
N PRO A 37 -3.29 -6.40 3.96
CA PRO A 37 -2.94 -5.70 5.19
C PRO A 37 -4.09 -4.83 5.70
N ILE A 38 -4.34 -4.86 7.01
CA ILE A 38 -5.41 -4.04 7.61
C ILE A 38 -5.05 -2.55 7.68
N ASN A 39 -3.77 -2.21 7.67
CA ASN A 39 -3.32 -0.82 7.61
C ASN A 39 -3.30 -0.26 6.19
N ASP A 40 -3.52 -1.08 5.16
CA ASP A 40 -3.85 -0.59 3.82
C ASP A 40 -5.11 0.28 3.90
N PRO A 41 -5.08 1.56 3.48
CA PRO A 41 -6.23 2.44 3.58
C PRO A 41 -7.42 1.97 2.74
N ARG A 42 -7.20 1.09 1.76
CA ARG A 42 -8.25 0.45 0.96
C ARG A 42 -8.96 -0.69 1.70
N SER A 43 -8.42 -1.14 2.85
CA SER A 43 -9.04 -2.19 3.69
C SER A 43 -10.34 -1.74 4.36
N ILE A 44 -10.69 -0.45 4.28
CA ILE A 44 -12.00 0.09 4.63
C ILE A 44 -12.61 0.83 3.45
N HIS A 45 -13.90 0.56 3.18
CA HIS A 45 -14.66 1.28 2.16
C HIS A 45 -16.10 1.53 2.61
N GLN A 46 -16.63 2.68 2.20
CA GLN A 46 -18.01 3.09 2.46
C GLN A 46 -18.69 3.51 1.17
N GLN A 47 -19.83 2.88 0.87
CA GLN A 47 -20.68 3.24 -0.27
C GLN A 47 -22.15 3.29 0.18
N HIS A 48 -22.79 2.16 0.40
CA HIS A 48 -24.13 2.04 0.98
C HIS A 48 -24.09 1.64 2.43
N PHE A 49 -23.02 1.00 2.85
CA PHE A 49 -22.70 0.57 4.21
C PHE A 49 -21.17 0.56 4.35
N THR A 50 -20.67 0.25 5.54
CA THR A 50 -19.23 0.16 5.80
C THR A 50 -18.73 -1.26 5.62
N SER A 51 -17.63 -1.41 4.89
CA SER A 51 -16.94 -2.68 4.63
C SER A 51 -15.52 -2.62 5.16
N LEU A 52 -15.07 -3.68 5.83
CA LEU A 52 -13.74 -3.81 6.41
C LEU A 52 -13.12 -5.18 6.09
N GLY A 53 -11.89 -5.17 5.59
CA GLY A 53 -11.03 -6.35 5.55
C GLY A 53 -10.43 -6.62 6.93
N THR A 54 -10.38 -7.90 7.34
CA THR A 54 -9.89 -8.29 8.68
C THR A 54 -8.41 -8.67 8.72
N GLY A 55 -7.73 -8.60 7.58
CA GLY A 55 -6.31 -8.96 7.48
C GLY A 55 -6.03 -10.44 7.63
N THR A 56 -4.87 -10.75 8.16
CA THR A 56 -4.37 -12.11 8.30
C THR A 56 -3.51 -12.28 9.55
N LEU A 57 -3.50 -13.50 10.10
CA LEU A 57 -2.59 -13.92 11.17
C LEU A 57 -1.43 -14.79 10.65
N SER A 58 -1.27 -14.91 9.35
CA SER A 58 -0.31 -15.82 8.73
C SER A 58 0.58 -15.15 7.68
N TYR A 59 0.06 -14.80 6.53
CA TYR A 59 0.82 -14.20 5.43
C TYR A 59 -0.06 -13.19 4.69
N PHE A 60 0.57 -12.16 4.11
CA PHE A 60 -0.12 -11.21 3.25
C PHE A 60 -0.27 -11.76 1.83
N GLU A 61 -1.40 -11.42 1.19
CA GLU A 61 -1.53 -11.43 -0.26
C GLU A 61 -1.69 -9.99 -0.73
N MET A 62 -0.76 -9.58 -1.59
CA MET A 62 -0.68 -8.22 -2.10
C MET A 62 -1.17 -8.16 -3.54
N ASP A 63 -1.68 -7.01 -3.97
CA ASP A 63 -1.77 -6.68 -5.38
C ASP A 63 -0.36 -6.45 -5.94
N GLU A 64 -0.04 -7.04 -7.07
CA GLU A 64 1.24 -6.87 -7.72
C GLU A 64 1.07 -5.90 -8.90
N PHE A 65 0.87 -4.62 -8.60
CA PHE A 65 0.83 -3.44 -9.47
C PHE A 65 0.02 -3.57 -10.79
N ASP A 66 0.01 -4.72 -11.43
CA ASP A 66 -0.74 -5.08 -12.61
C ASP A 66 -1.64 -6.30 -12.43
N LYS A 67 -1.63 -6.91 -11.25
CA LYS A 67 -2.47 -8.05 -10.86
C LYS A 67 -3.35 -7.69 -9.68
N ILE A 68 -4.58 -8.17 -9.72
CA ILE A 68 -5.58 -7.88 -8.67
C ILE A 68 -5.31 -8.63 -7.37
N THR A 69 -4.57 -9.75 -7.41
CA THR A 69 -4.34 -10.61 -6.24
C THR A 69 -3.11 -11.49 -6.39
N GLY A 70 -2.62 -11.99 -5.28
CA GLY A 70 -1.89 -13.24 -5.22
C GLY A 70 -0.40 -13.15 -5.13
N SER A 71 0.19 -11.97 -4.94
CA SER A 71 1.61 -11.89 -4.63
C SER A 71 1.84 -11.95 -3.14
N ILE A 72 2.68 -12.89 -2.73
CA ILE A 72 3.08 -13.07 -1.35
C ILE A 72 4.45 -12.38 -1.19
N PRO A 73 4.56 -11.33 -0.36
CA PRO A 73 5.82 -10.62 -0.19
C PRO A 73 6.86 -11.49 0.54
N ASP A 74 8.11 -11.12 0.35
CA ASP A 74 9.20 -11.65 1.16
C ASP A 74 8.97 -11.36 2.65
N ASN A 75 9.50 -12.21 3.53
CA ASN A 75 9.32 -12.11 4.99
C ASN A 75 7.84 -12.21 5.44
N LYS A 76 7.02 -12.91 4.70
CA LYS A 76 5.59 -13.13 5.00
C LYS A 76 5.33 -13.71 6.39
N GLU A 77 6.30 -14.41 6.97
CA GLU A 77 6.25 -14.95 8.33
C GLU A 77 6.24 -13.87 9.41
N ASN A 78 6.61 -12.62 9.05
CA ASN A 78 6.52 -11.46 9.93
C ASN A 78 5.15 -10.75 9.82
N ALA A 79 4.17 -11.39 9.21
CA ALA A 79 2.82 -10.87 9.03
C ALA A 79 1.85 -11.52 10.01
N ALA A 80 1.34 -10.73 10.96
CA ALA A 80 0.21 -11.11 11.79
C ALA A 80 -0.53 -9.84 12.26
N GLN A 81 -1.69 -9.59 11.69
CA GLN A 81 -2.46 -8.39 11.97
C GLN A 81 -3.90 -8.73 12.34
N MET A 82 -4.48 -7.95 13.24
CA MET A 82 -5.88 -8.05 13.65
C MET A 82 -6.50 -6.68 13.87
N LEU A 83 -7.82 -6.62 13.86
CA LEU A 83 -8.58 -5.42 14.21
C LEU A 83 -9.06 -5.51 15.66
N ILE A 84 -8.92 -4.41 16.41
CA ILE A 84 -9.62 -4.21 17.67
C ILE A 84 -10.74 -3.20 17.40
N VAL A 85 -11.98 -3.55 17.77
CA VAL A 85 -13.16 -2.75 17.46
C VAL A 85 -13.84 -2.33 18.73
N GLU A 86 -14.10 -1.05 18.87
CA GLU A 86 -14.87 -0.47 19.96
C GLU A 86 -16.13 0.20 19.41
N ALA A 87 -17.27 0.00 20.06
CA ALA A 87 -18.51 0.70 19.78
C ALA A 87 -19.07 1.29 21.07
N ASP A 88 -19.52 2.53 21.01
CA ASP A 88 -20.11 3.22 22.16
C ASP A 88 -21.66 3.25 22.12
N ALA A 89 -22.26 3.81 23.16
CA ALA A 89 -23.70 3.89 23.27
C ALA A 89 -24.38 4.82 22.25
N ASP A 90 -23.61 5.68 21.59
CA ASP A 90 -24.06 6.57 20.52
C ASP A 90 -23.85 5.94 19.13
N ASN A 91 -23.50 4.64 19.08
CA ASN A 91 -23.17 3.88 17.88
C ASN A 91 -21.93 4.40 17.11
N ARG A 92 -21.06 5.16 17.75
CA ARG A 92 -19.77 5.51 17.15
C ARG A 92 -18.84 4.32 17.23
N VAL A 93 -18.14 4.02 16.14
CA VAL A 93 -17.21 2.89 16.06
C VAL A 93 -15.80 3.38 15.81
N ARG A 94 -14.87 2.76 16.51
CA ARG A 94 -13.42 2.91 16.32
C ARG A 94 -12.82 1.57 15.99
N VAL A 95 -12.03 1.53 14.93
CA VAL A 95 -11.34 0.31 14.51
C VAL A 95 -9.85 0.60 14.54
N TYR A 96 -9.15 -0.18 15.35
CA TYR A 96 -7.72 -0.03 15.61
C TYR A 96 -6.99 -1.19 14.91
N PRO A 97 -6.22 -0.91 13.86
CA PRO A 97 -5.31 -1.89 13.30
C PRO A 97 -4.18 -2.21 14.29
N PHE A 98 -3.94 -3.50 14.52
CA PHE A 98 -2.98 -3.97 15.51
C PHE A 98 -2.06 -5.02 14.91
N ASP A 99 -0.74 -4.81 15.07
CA ASP A 99 0.27 -5.81 14.73
C ASP A 99 0.47 -6.76 15.91
N VAL A 100 0.18 -8.03 15.70
CA VAL A 100 0.20 -9.05 16.75
C VAL A 100 1.62 -9.45 17.13
N LEU A 101 2.56 -9.42 16.17
CA LEU A 101 3.93 -9.87 16.41
C LEU A 101 4.73 -8.85 17.22
N THR A 102 4.55 -7.57 16.92
CA THR A 102 5.24 -6.49 17.63
C THR A 102 4.48 -6.00 18.87
N GLY A 103 3.16 -6.30 18.94
CA GLY A 103 2.30 -5.86 20.04
C GLY A 103 1.93 -4.38 19.98
N HIS A 104 1.92 -3.77 18.78
CA HIS A 104 1.68 -2.34 18.61
C HIS A 104 0.44 -2.05 17.76
N PHE A 105 -0.18 -0.91 18.02
CA PHE A 105 -1.24 -0.36 17.18
C PHE A 105 -0.62 0.45 16.04
N PHE A 106 -1.12 0.24 14.83
CA PHE A 106 -0.86 1.18 13.75
C PHE A 106 -1.51 2.54 14.05
N PRO A 107 -0.90 3.66 13.62
CA PRO A 107 -1.38 4.99 14.02
C PRO A 107 -2.73 5.38 13.40
N GLN A 108 -3.14 4.77 12.29
CA GLN A 108 -4.35 5.15 11.55
C GLN A 108 -5.59 4.46 12.13
N VAL A 109 -6.23 5.09 13.11
CA VAL A 109 -7.52 4.64 13.65
C VAL A 109 -8.64 4.94 12.66
N ARG A 110 -9.44 3.93 12.30
CA ARG A 110 -10.65 4.11 11.47
C ARG A 110 -11.80 4.61 12.33
N LYS A 111 -12.41 5.74 11.94
CA LYS A 111 -13.48 6.40 12.70
C LYS A 111 -14.78 6.35 11.91
N ILE A 112 -15.84 5.80 12.51
CA ILE A 112 -17.18 5.72 11.94
C ILE A 112 -18.10 6.35 12.98
N ASP A 113 -18.43 7.63 12.82
CA ASP A 113 -19.15 8.42 13.84
C ASP A 113 -20.67 8.32 13.70
N THR A 114 -21.18 8.19 12.50
CA THR A 114 -22.62 8.11 12.21
C THR A 114 -22.88 7.04 11.15
N PRO A 115 -22.80 5.74 11.52
CA PRO A 115 -22.86 4.65 10.55
C PRO A 115 -24.19 4.58 9.76
N SER A 116 -25.27 5.15 10.30
CA SER A 116 -26.58 5.21 9.62
C SER A 116 -26.75 6.35 8.62
N ASP A 117 -25.81 7.30 8.58
CA ASP A 117 -25.88 8.47 7.69
C ASP A 117 -24.84 8.35 6.55
N ILE A 118 -25.30 7.96 5.37
CA ILE A 118 -24.46 7.82 4.17
C ILE A 118 -23.74 9.14 3.82
N SER A 119 -24.35 10.29 4.11
CA SER A 119 -23.75 11.60 3.81
C SER A 119 -22.52 11.91 4.66
N SER A 120 -22.34 11.20 5.78
CA SER A 120 -21.18 11.31 6.68
C SER A 120 -20.02 10.39 6.29
N PHE A 121 -20.17 9.55 5.28
CA PHE A 121 -19.17 8.57 4.89
C PHE A 121 -17.90 9.24 4.34
N THR A 122 -16.75 8.88 4.90
CA THR A 122 -15.45 9.45 4.55
C THR A 122 -14.53 8.47 3.80
N TYR A 123 -14.74 7.16 3.98
CA TYR A 123 -13.91 6.13 3.33
C TYR A 123 -14.47 5.73 1.96
N THR A 124 -14.81 6.72 1.15
CA THR A 124 -15.46 6.55 -0.16
C THR A 124 -14.45 6.58 -1.31
N ALA A 125 -14.92 6.33 -2.53
CA ALA A 125 -14.12 6.48 -3.75
C ALA A 125 -13.62 7.93 -4.00
N GLU A 126 -14.16 8.93 -3.28
CA GLU A 126 -13.66 10.31 -3.37
C GLU A 126 -12.18 10.43 -2.95
N ARG A 127 -11.65 9.45 -2.19
CA ARG A 127 -10.23 9.38 -1.83
C ARG A 127 -9.30 9.34 -3.05
N TYR A 128 -9.76 8.80 -4.19
CA TYR A 128 -9.01 8.84 -5.47
C TYR A 128 -8.86 10.27 -6.06
N LYS A 129 -9.55 11.26 -5.51
CA LYS A 129 -9.43 12.67 -5.91
C LYS A 129 -8.46 13.47 -5.04
N THR A 130 -7.78 12.81 -4.10
CA THR A 130 -6.81 13.48 -3.22
C THR A 130 -5.78 14.25 -4.02
N LYS A 131 -5.35 15.39 -3.47
CA LYS A 131 -4.21 16.18 -3.97
C LYS A 131 -2.96 15.99 -3.11
N VAL A 132 -3.08 15.22 -2.01
CA VAL A 132 -1.93 14.86 -1.19
C VAL A 132 -1.12 13.84 -1.96
N VAL A 133 0.16 14.10 -2.16
CA VAL A 133 1.09 13.24 -2.87
C VAL A 133 2.25 12.84 -1.97
N PRO A 134 2.86 11.67 -2.19
CA PRO A 134 4.11 11.33 -1.51
C PRO A 134 5.22 12.32 -1.86
N TYR A 135 6.23 12.41 -1.01
CA TYR A 135 7.41 13.21 -1.25
C TYR A 135 8.65 12.62 -0.59
N PHE A 136 9.80 12.83 -1.21
CA PHE A 136 11.09 12.63 -0.58
C PHE A 136 11.50 13.91 0.15
N ALA A 137 12.01 13.77 1.38
CA ALA A 137 12.56 14.91 2.11
C ALA A 137 13.81 15.48 1.38
N ASP A 138 14.14 16.72 1.62
CA ASP A 138 15.26 17.40 0.94
C ASP A 138 16.63 16.73 1.18
N ASP A 139 16.77 16.01 2.30
CA ASP A 139 17.97 15.28 2.67
C ASP A 139 17.92 13.78 2.30
N SER A 140 16.83 13.31 1.70
CA SER A 140 16.69 11.94 1.23
C SER A 140 17.73 11.60 0.17
N LYS A 141 18.27 10.39 0.27
CA LYS A 141 19.39 9.93 -0.57
C LYS A 141 19.01 8.69 -1.34
N LEU A 142 19.57 8.61 -2.54
CA LEU A 142 19.72 7.39 -3.31
C LEU A 142 21.22 7.11 -3.46
N THR A 143 21.64 5.92 -3.06
CA THR A 143 23.03 5.47 -3.13
C THR A 143 23.15 4.27 -4.06
N VAL A 144 24.30 4.17 -4.73
CA VAL A 144 24.64 3.05 -5.61
C VAL A 144 25.82 2.31 -5.01
N SER A 145 25.73 0.98 -4.96
CA SER A 145 26.79 0.09 -4.46
C SER A 145 26.89 -1.18 -5.32
N ASP A 146 27.86 -2.04 -4.98
CA ASP A 146 28.03 -3.37 -5.56
C ASP A 146 28.04 -3.36 -7.10
N VAL A 147 28.67 -2.34 -7.68
CA VAL A 147 28.76 -2.18 -9.14
C VAL A 147 29.70 -3.23 -9.72
N THR A 148 29.18 -4.00 -10.66
CA THR A 148 29.94 -4.99 -11.46
C THR A 148 29.87 -4.63 -12.95
N ASP A 149 30.28 -5.52 -13.80
CA ASP A 149 30.16 -5.40 -15.27
C ASP A 149 28.68 -5.55 -15.74
N THR A 150 27.84 -6.27 -15.00
CA THR A 150 26.45 -6.58 -15.39
C THR A 150 25.40 -6.29 -14.34
N SER A 151 25.77 -5.69 -13.20
CA SER A 151 24.84 -5.42 -12.11
C SER A 151 25.26 -4.24 -11.24
N PHE A 152 24.30 -3.70 -10.50
CA PHE A 152 24.52 -2.80 -9.38
C PHE A 152 23.32 -2.83 -8.41
N LYS A 153 23.55 -2.42 -7.17
CA LYS A 153 22.52 -2.23 -6.16
C LYS A 153 22.22 -0.74 -5.99
N ILE A 154 20.95 -0.40 -5.87
CA ILE A 154 20.50 0.89 -5.35
C ILE A 154 19.94 0.70 -3.95
N GLU A 155 20.12 1.70 -3.10
CA GLU A 155 19.47 1.84 -1.79
C GLU A 155 19.03 3.29 -1.62
N PHE A 156 17.79 3.50 -1.16
CA PHE A 156 17.22 4.84 -1.02
C PHE A 156 16.36 4.97 0.24
N ASP A 157 16.29 6.20 0.76
CA ASP A 157 15.49 6.53 1.92
C ASP A 157 14.00 6.49 1.57
N GLN A 158 13.18 6.04 2.52
CA GLN A 158 11.72 6.02 2.36
C GLN A 158 11.16 7.43 2.14
N ALA A 159 10.21 7.55 1.22
CA ALA A 159 9.40 8.74 1.07
C ALA A 159 8.35 8.85 2.19
N ARG A 160 7.72 10.00 2.30
CA ARG A 160 6.66 10.33 3.26
C ARG A 160 5.40 10.74 2.53
N ILE A 161 4.27 10.60 3.21
CA ILE A 161 2.99 11.16 2.79
C ILE A 161 2.21 11.53 4.05
N ASP A 162 1.53 12.67 4.04
CA ASP A 162 0.79 13.14 5.19
C ASP A 162 -0.49 12.30 5.37
N GLU A 163 -0.72 11.83 6.61
CA GLU A 163 -1.91 11.10 7.06
C GLU A 163 -2.13 9.71 6.40
N ASP A 164 -1.18 9.20 5.62
CA ASP A 164 -1.30 7.91 4.94
C ASP A 164 0.05 7.19 4.90
N TYR A 165 0.14 6.09 4.13
CA TYR A 165 1.37 5.37 3.83
C TYR A 165 1.76 5.56 2.36
N VAL A 166 3.05 5.49 2.08
CA VAL A 166 3.54 5.23 0.72
C VAL A 166 3.24 3.77 0.38
N ASP A 167 2.60 3.53 -0.75
CA ASP A 167 2.28 2.17 -1.20
C ASP A 167 3.53 1.50 -1.78
N CYS A 168 4.11 2.12 -2.80
CA CYS A 168 5.22 1.54 -3.54
C CYS A 168 6.16 2.60 -4.10
N TYR A 169 7.22 2.11 -4.72
CA TYR A 169 8.18 2.92 -5.48
C TYR A 169 8.19 2.49 -6.95
N ASP A 170 7.99 3.45 -7.83
CA ASP A 170 8.13 3.32 -9.27
C ASP A 170 9.59 3.60 -9.64
N ILE A 171 10.27 2.61 -10.23
CA ILE A 171 11.69 2.65 -10.50
C ILE A 171 11.93 2.50 -12.00
N VAL A 172 12.56 3.52 -12.60
CA VAL A 172 12.88 3.55 -14.02
C VAL A 172 14.40 3.59 -14.22
N LEU A 173 14.92 2.63 -14.98
CA LEU A 173 16.30 2.61 -15.44
C LEU A 173 16.37 2.98 -16.91
N LYS A 174 17.17 3.99 -17.25
CA LYS A 174 17.42 4.42 -18.63
C LYS A 174 18.88 4.25 -19.00
N ASN A 175 19.15 3.99 -20.27
CA ASN A 175 20.50 4.04 -20.82
C ASN A 175 20.94 5.49 -21.16
N ALA A 176 22.16 5.66 -21.64
CA ALA A 176 22.72 6.97 -21.99
C ALA A 176 21.94 7.73 -23.07
N ASP A 177 21.21 7.02 -23.93
CA ASP A 177 20.37 7.59 -24.99
C ASP A 177 18.97 7.98 -24.49
N GLY A 178 18.67 7.72 -23.20
CA GLY A 178 17.37 8.00 -22.58
C GLY A 178 16.31 6.92 -22.78
N PHE A 179 16.63 5.81 -23.41
CA PHE A 179 15.69 4.68 -23.54
C PHE A 179 15.51 3.95 -22.23
N VAL A 180 14.27 3.63 -21.91
CA VAL A 180 13.90 2.83 -20.74
C VAL A 180 14.37 1.40 -20.94
N ILE A 181 15.26 0.93 -20.07
CA ILE A 181 15.81 -0.43 -20.05
C ILE A 181 15.03 -1.32 -19.09
N ARG A 182 14.62 -0.75 -17.94
CA ARG A 182 13.76 -1.41 -16.94
C ARG A 182 12.75 -0.41 -16.39
N HIS A 183 11.57 -0.89 -16.16
CA HIS A 183 10.52 -0.17 -15.43
C HIS A 183 9.83 -1.19 -14.51
N LEU A 184 9.88 -0.94 -13.22
CA LEU A 184 9.36 -1.85 -12.21
C LEU A 184 8.86 -1.08 -11.00
N SER A 185 8.05 -1.73 -10.18
CA SER A 185 7.60 -1.22 -8.90
C SER A 185 7.98 -2.18 -7.77
N ILE A 186 8.27 -1.62 -6.60
CA ILE A 186 8.50 -2.40 -5.37
C ILE A 186 7.67 -1.80 -4.24
N TRP A 187 7.12 -2.64 -3.37
CA TRP A 187 6.39 -2.15 -2.20
C TRP A 187 7.30 -1.38 -1.25
N SER A 188 6.73 -0.39 -0.56
CA SER A 188 7.41 0.32 0.54
C SER A 188 7.60 -0.56 1.77
N GLU A 189 6.87 -1.69 1.87
CA GLU A 189 6.73 -2.55 3.05
C GLU A 189 5.94 -1.89 4.19
N TYR A 190 5.02 -0.99 3.84
CA TYR A 190 4.12 -0.29 4.77
C TYR A 190 3.34 -1.23 5.69
N TYR A 191 3.17 -2.48 5.27
CA TYR A 191 2.41 -3.51 5.98
C TYR A 191 3.13 -4.11 7.18
N PHE A 192 4.41 -3.83 7.37
CA PHE A 192 5.13 -4.13 8.60
C PHE A 192 5.05 -2.94 9.57
N TYR A 193 4.86 -3.20 10.87
CA TYR A 193 4.80 -2.14 11.87
C TYR A 193 6.12 -1.35 11.91
N ASP A 194 7.24 -2.06 11.98
CA ASP A 194 8.56 -1.48 11.84
C ASP A 194 8.92 -1.42 10.36
N MET A 195 8.28 -0.48 9.65
CA MET A 195 8.58 -0.23 8.25
C MET A 195 10.06 0.11 8.10
N PRO A 196 10.81 -0.52 7.17
CA PRO A 196 12.23 -0.26 7.01
C PRO A 196 12.49 1.22 6.68
N GLU A 197 13.56 1.80 7.23
CA GLU A 197 13.94 3.20 6.92
C GLU A 197 14.35 3.39 5.47
N LYS A 198 14.80 2.32 4.81
CA LYS A 198 15.29 2.33 3.43
C LYS A 198 14.76 1.17 2.62
N ARG A 199 14.67 1.39 1.32
CA ARG A 199 14.41 0.33 0.33
C ARG A 199 15.62 0.11 -0.55
N SER A 200 15.75 -1.08 -1.10
CA SER A 200 16.83 -1.40 -2.03
C SER A 200 16.35 -2.28 -3.18
N TYR A 201 17.05 -2.20 -4.31
CA TYR A 201 16.85 -3.06 -5.45
C TYR A 201 18.18 -3.37 -6.14
N VAL A 202 18.31 -4.57 -6.71
CA VAL A 202 19.48 -5.00 -7.47
C VAL A 202 19.10 -5.13 -8.93
N PHE A 203 19.73 -4.34 -9.78
CA PHE A 203 19.65 -4.50 -11.22
C PHE A 203 20.67 -5.53 -11.68
N THR A 204 20.24 -6.47 -12.51
CA THR A 204 21.08 -7.51 -13.14
C THR A 204 20.90 -7.51 -14.65
N ASP A 205 21.70 -8.31 -15.35
CA ASP A 205 21.63 -8.49 -16.81
C ASP A 205 21.78 -7.17 -17.58
N LEU A 206 22.72 -6.35 -17.13
CA LEU A 206 23.08 -5.08 -17.75
C LEU A 206 24.29 -5.24 -18.69
N GLU A 207 24.46 -4.28 -19.58
CA GLU A 207 25.63 -4.25 -20.49
C GLU A 207 26.87 -3.70 -19.76
N PRO A 208 28.05 -4.32 -19.96
CA PRO A 208 29.33 -3.83 -19.41
C PRO A 208 29.67 -2.42 -19.93
N LYS A 209 30.42 -1.66 -19.13
CA LYS A 209 30.97 -0.34 -19.48
C LYS A 209 29.92 0.67 -19.95
N THR A 210 28.66 0.45 -19.57
CA THR A 210 27.51 1.22 -20.04
C THR A 210 27.03 2.17 -18.96
N LYS A 211 26.64 3.39 -19.38
CA LYS A 211 26.05 4.40 -18.48
C LYS A 211 24.55 4.22 -18.38
N TYR A 212 24.05 4.37 -17.17
CA TYR A 212 22.63 4.33 -16.85
C TYR A 212 22.27 5.48 -15.93
N THR A 213 21.00 5.88 -15.97
CA THR A 213 20.37 6.75 -14.99
C THR A 213 19.20 6.01 -14.38
N VAL A 214 19.13 5.95 -13.06
CA VAL A 214 18.00 5.44 -12.32
C VAL A 214 17.20 6.60 -11.73
N THR A 215 15.87 6.51 -11.84
CA THR A 215 14.92 7.45 -11.23
C THR A 215 13.96 6.66 -10.35
N VAL A 216 13.74 7.10 -9.11
CA VAL A 216 12.80 6.53 -8.15
C VAL A 216 11.74 7.56 -7.81
N LYS A 217 10.47 7.22 -7.98
CA LYS A 217 9.31 7.99 -7.53
C LYS A 217 8.51 7.20 -6.51
N ALA A 218 7.88 7.89 -5.58
CA ALA A 218 6.99 7.28 -4.60
C ALA A 218 5.54 7.35 -5.07
N CYS A 219 4.78 6.28 -4.84
CA CYS A 219 3.36 6.15 -5.18
C CYS A 219 2.53 5.94 -3.91
N GLY A 220 1.40 6.63 -3.83
CA GLY A 220 0.39 6.38 -2.81
C GLY A 220 -0.74 5.49 -3.33
N PHE A 221 -1.68 5.15 -2.47
CA PHE A 221 -2.79 4.23 -2.77
C PHE A 221 -3.86 4.77 -3.72
N TRP A 222 -3.87 6.08 -3.95
CA TRP A 222 -4.96 6.78 -4.64
C TRP A 222 -4.57 7.32 -6.02
N ASN A 223 -3.67 6.61 -6.73
CA ASN A 223 -3.08 7.03 -8.01
C ASN A 223 -2.32 8.37 -7.89
N ASN A 224 -1.79 8.66 -6.73
CA ASN A 224 -1.02 9.86 -6.42
C ASN A 224 0.47 9.53 -6.40
N ILE A 225 1.25 10.25 -7.20
CA ILE A 225 2.68 10.01 -7.39
C ILE A 225 3.45 11.25 -6.93
N SER A 226 4.63 11.06 -6.35
CA SER A 226 5.49 12.14 -5.89
C SER A 226 5.87 13.09 -7.05
N GLU A 227 5.86 14.40 -6.76
CA GLU A 227 6.34 15.40 -7.72
C GLU A 227 7.87 15.33 -7.84
N ASN A 228 8.57 15.16 -6.72
CA ASN A 228 10.02 14.98 -6.70
C ASN A 228 10.41 13.50 -6.89
N SER A 229 11.67 13.26 -7.22
CA SER A 229 12.28 11.96 -7.40
C SER A 229 13.65 11.89 -6.75
N LEU A 230 14.16 10.69 -6.56
CA LEU A 230 15.58 10.45 -6.30
C LEU A 230 16.22 9.89 -7.56
N ASP A 231 17.34 10.48 -7.96
CA ASP A 231 18.03 10.14 -9.21
C ASP A 231 19.49 9.81 -8.95
N ALA A 232 20.04 8.86 -9.72
CA ALA A 232 21.47 8.57 -9.72
C ALA A 232 21.98 8.13 -11.09
N ASP A 233 23.18 8.58 -11.42
CA ASP A 233 23.93 8.12 -12.61
C ASP A 233 24.92 7.03 -12.22
N ILE A 234 24.97 5.97 -13.02
CA ILE A 234 25.78 4.79 -12.79
C ILE A 234 26.51 4.42 -14.08
N LYS A 235 27.71 3.86 -13.94
CA LYS A 235 28.41 3.19 -15.02
C LYS A 235 28.86 1.81 -14.55
N THR A 236 28.45 0.75 -15.28
CA THR A 236 28.94 -0.62 -15.08
C THR A 236 30.44 -0.71 -15.37
N LEU A 237 31.11 -1.68 -14.77
CA LEU A 237 32.57 -1.90 -14.95
C LEU A 237 32.95 -2.41 -16.33
#